data_12ad1ad1ac68f331be7fc52d0a0746aa
#
_entry.id   12ad1ad1ac68f331be7fc52d0a0746aa
#
_cell.length_a   1.000
_cell.length_b   1.000
_cell.length_c   1.000
_cell.angle_alpha   90.00
_cell.angle_beta   90.00
_cell.angle_gamma   90.00
#
_symmetry.space_group_name_H-M   'P 1'
#
loop_
_entity.id
_entity.type
_entity.pdbx_description
1 polymer ?
#
loop_
_entity_poly.entity_id
_entity_poly.type
_entity_poly.pdbx_seq_one_letter_code
_entity_poly.pdbx_strand_id
1 'polypeptide(L)'
;MKLRPPRRFCRPLLFLLLALAVCVSAQSGAAKYAHPFEPSEELIYVGEFSRLLLKRVDVADFHFIATREPHQKVDGPATSAYALKLTGDISSRGFFSRLFNFHFHERIESTLEPVSFTVQKTKRIDEQGKRLRESEILFDQANGKLVWMERDPNNPAVGARSITTTFTGQVYDILSAIYFLRTQPLEVGKTIAVTISESGRVYRVPVKVIEKKRMKTVLGHVEVVRLDPGLYGPDGMVREPGQLSIWLTSDSKRIPVAARLKTEYGTFDITLRKIVARSQPKPA
;
A
#
# COMPACT_ATOMS: atom_id res chain seq x y z
N MET A 1 56.56 -21.14 75.75
CA MET A 1 55.48 -21.46 76.66
C MET A 1 54.22 -21.68 75.80
N LYS A 2 53.93 -22.92 75.52
CA LYS A 2 52.65 -23.64 75.74
C LYS A 2 51.45 -22.79 75.39
N LEU A 3 50.56 -23.17 74.42
CA LEU A 3 49.69 -24.38 74.48
C LEU A 3 49.00 -24.57 73.11
N ARG A 4 48.94 -25.79 72.67
CA ARG A 4 47.93 -26.35 71.72
C ARG A 4 46.63 -26.64 72.53
N PRO A 5 45.53 -27.17 71.93
CA PRO A 5 44.77 -27.15 70.65
C PRO A 5 43.27 -26.92 70.94
N PRO A 6 42.27 -27.36 70.18
CA PRO A 6 42.06 -28.64 69.53
C PRO A 6 41.37 -28.61 68.11
N ARG A 7 41.50 -29.76 67.49
CA ARG A 7 40.74 -30.20 66.29
C ARG A 7 39.21 -30.20 66.56
N ARG A 8 38.44 -29.76 65.59
CA ARG A 8 37.08 -30.29 65.36
C ARG A 8 36.80 -30.49 63.87
N PHE A 9 36.37 -31.68 63.55
CA PHE A 9 35.77 -32.21 62.37
C PHE A 9 34.68 -31.29 61.83
N CYS A 10 34.66 -31.04 60.51
CA CYS A 10 33.41 -30.78 59.84
C CYS A 10 33.43 -31.35 58.45
N ARG A 11 32.41 -32.11 58.17
CA ARG A 11 32.03 -32.92 57.05
C ARG A 11 32.16 -32.24 55.69
N PRO A 12 32.46 -32.96 54.62
CA PRO A 12 32.36 -32.42 53.28
C PRO A 12 30.87 -32.36 52.90
N LEU A 13 30.36 -31.16 52.73
CA LEU A 13 29.02 -30.92 52.21
C LEU A 13 29.08 -31.05 50.69
N LEU A 14 28.50 -32.14 50.22
CA LEU A 14 28.34 -32.47 48.84
C LEU A 14 27.36 -31.45 48.20
N PHE A 15 27.87 -30.42 47.52
CA PHE A 15 27.06 -29.52 46.72
C PHE A 15 26.71 -30.23 45.40
N LEU A 16 25.52 -30.78 45.38
CA LEU A 16 24.85 -31.27 44.18
C LEU A 16 24.45 -30.06 43.33
N LEU A 17 25.31 -29.67 42.40
CA LEU A 17 24.98 -28.67 41.35
C LEU A 17 24.03 -29.33 40.35
N LEU A 18 22.73 -29.13 40.61
CA LEU A 18 21.68 -29.45 39.66
C LEU A 18 21.76 -28.41 38.55
N ALA A 19 22.46 -28.74 37.47
CA ALA A 19 22.44 -27.95 36.24
C ALA A 19 21.03 -28.07 35.61
N LEU A 20 20.15 -27.11 35.94
CA LEU A 20 18.93 -26.86 35.18
C LEU A 20 19.37 -26.35 33.79
N ALA A 21 19.46 -27.25 32.83
CA ALA A 21 19.48 -26.89 31.41
C ALA A 21 18.13 -26.30 31.06
N VAL A 22 18.02 -24.98 31.18
CA VAL A 22 16.93 -24.22 30.57
C VAL A 22 17.12 -24.32 29.06
N CYS A 23 16.45 -25.31 28.44
CA CYS A 23 16.21 -25.29 27.00
C CYS A 23 15.35 -24.05 26.71
N VAL A 24 16.02 -22.92 26.44
CA VAL A 24 15.41 -21.81 25.73
C VAL A 24 15.15 -22.35 24.35
N SER A 25 13.96 -22.91 24.15
CA SER A 25 13.39 -23.11 22.84
C SER A 25 13.30 -21.71 22.22
N ALA A 26 14.27 -21.32 21.42
CA ALA A 26 14.14 -20.22 20.51
C ALA A 26 12.99 -20.59 19.57
N GLN A 27 11.77 -20.30 19.99
CA GLN A 27 10.68 -20.18 19.06
C GLN A 27 11.10 -19.03 18.14
N SER A 28 11.62 -19.38 16.98
CA SER A 28 11.65 -18.49 15.84
C SER A 28 10.18 -18.19 15.51
N GLY A 29 9.58 -17.30 16.28
CA GLY A 29 8.34 -16.66 15.95
C GLY A 29 8.62 -15.93 14.66
N ALA A 30 8.29 -16.55 13.53
CA ALA A 30 8.14 -15.84 12.27
C ALA A 30 7.31 -14.62 12.63
N ALA A 31 7.89 -13.44 12.53
CA ALA A 31 7.23 -12.18 12.83
C ALA A 31 5.96 -12.17 11.99
N LYS A 32 4.81 -12.34 12.63
CA LYS A 32 3.51 -12.36 12.00
C LYS A 32 3.28 -10.92 11.59
N TYR A 33 3.70 -10.56 10.40
CA TYR A 33 3.44 -9.26 9.82
C TYR A 33 1.93 -9.13 9.71
N ALA A 34 1.35 -8.48 10.67
CA ALA A 34 -0.06 -8.12 10.66
C ALA A 34 -0.20 -6.86 9.82
N HIS A 35 -0.30 -7.02 8.49
CA HIS A 35 -0.84 -5.93 7.68
C HIS A 35 -2.26 -5.63 8.17
N PRO A 36 -2.69 -4.37 8.17
CA PRO A 36 -4.06 -3.98 8.56
C PRO A 36 -5.12 -4.46 7.55
N PHE A 37 -4.72 -5.23 6.57
CA PHE A 37 -5.59 -5.81 5.53
C PHE A 37 -5.25 -7.29 5.34
N GLU A 38 -6.30 -8.08 5.08
CA GLU A 38 -6.13 -9.50 4.78
C GLU A 38 -5.69 -9.68 3.33
N PRO A 39 -4.67 -10.53 3.05
CA PRO A 39 -4.38 -10.96 1.69
C PRO A 39 -5.51 -11.85 1.16
N SER A 40 -6.52 -11.30 0.64
CA SER A 40 -7.77 -11.75 0.03
C SER A 40 -8.84 -10.67 0.14
N GLU A 41 -8.48 -9.49 0.68
CA GLU A 41 -9.38 -8.35 0.75
C GLU A 41 -9.64 -7.82 -0.66
N GLU A 42 -10.92 -7.60 -0.98
CA GLU A 42 -11.35 -6.88 -2.17
C GLU A 42 -12.23 -5.72 -1.74
N LEU A 43 -11.86 -4.52 -2.16
CA LEU A 43 -12.57 -3.27 -1.87
C LEU A 43 -13.17 -2.73 -3.17
N ILE A 44 -14.48 -2.54 -3.20
CA ILE A 44 -15.21 -2.08 -4.38
C ILE A 44 -15.77 -0.69 -4.10
N TYR A 45 -15.45 0.26 -5.00
CA TYR A 45 -15.89 1.65 -4.89
C TYR A 45 -16.63 2.11 -6.14
N VAL A 46 -17.39 3.19 -5.97
CA VAL A 46 -18.00 3.94 -7.08
C VAL A 46 -17.48 5.37 -7.02
N GLY A 47 -17.09 5.90 -8.17
CA GLY A 47 -16.74 7.28 -8.40
C GLY A 47 -17.93 8.08 -8.94
N GLU A 48 -18.26 9.16 -8.27
CA GLU A 48 -19.34 10.08 -8.62
C GLU A 48 -18.76 11.45 -8.96
N PHE A 49 -19.20 12.04 -10.06
CA PHE A 49 -18.80 13.38 -10.46
C PHE A 49 -19.92 14.41 -10.19
N SER A 50 -19.52 15.60 -9.74
CA SER A 50 -20.43 16.72 -9.50
C SER A 50 -19.86 18.02 -10.04
N ARG A 51 -20.66 18.76 -10.84
CA ARG A 51 -20.35 20.10 -11.33
C ARG A 51 -21.63 20.86 -11.64
N LEU A 52 -21.78 22.09 -11.11
CA LEU A 52 -22.93 22.94 -11.32
C LEU A 52 -24.27 22.20 -11.14
N LEU A 53 -24.99 21.96 -12.24
CA LEU A 53 -26.29 21.26 -12.25
C LEU A 53 -26.15 19.73 -12.21
N LEU A 54 -24.98 19.19 -12.57
CA LEU A 54 -24.71 17.76 -12.49
C LEU A 54 -24.35 17.39 -11.05
N LYS A 55 -25.19 16.62 -10.38
CA LYS A 55 -24.96 16.20 -9.00
C LYS A 55 -24.85 14.68 -8.95
N ARG A 56 -23.69 14.17 -8.49
CA ARG A 56 -23.44 12.77 -8.16
C ARG A 56 -23.75 11.80 -9.30
N VAL A 57 -23.18 12.07 -10.46
CA VAL A 57 -23.28 11.18 -11.62
C VAL A 57 -22.21 10.09 -11.51
N ASP A 58 -22.62 8.82 -11.52
CA ASP A 58 -21.70 7.68 -11.51
C ASP A 58 -20.85 7.71 -12.78
N VAL A 59 -19.52 7.74 -12.61
CA VAL A 59 -18.58 7.87 -13.75
C VAL A 59 -17.54 6.78 -13.78
N ALA A 60 -17.23 6.12 -12.66
CA ALA A 60 -16.22 5.08 -12.58
C ALA A 60 -16.51 4.03 -11.52
N ASP A 61 -16.04 2.82 -11.77
CA ASP A 61 -15.89 1.74 -10.81
C ASP A 61 -14.43 1.55 -10.45
N PHE A 62 -14.14 1.23 -9.16
CA PHE A 62 -12.79 0.93 -8.68
C PHE A 62 -12.83 -0.38 -7.92
N HIS A 63 -11.92 -1.29 -8.25
CA HIS A 63 -11.70 -2.54 -7.55
C HIS A 63 -10.27 -2.59 -7.06
N PHE A 64 -10.07 -2.67 -5.75
CA PHE A 64 -8.77 -2.85 -5.13
C PHE A 64 -8.69 -4.22 -4.48
N ILE A 65 -7.69 -5.00 -4.84
CA ILE A 65 -7.53 -6.38 -4.41
C ILE A 65 -6.13 -6.58 -3.86
N ALA A 66 -6.03 -7.23 -2.69
CA ALA A 66 -4.78 -7.70 -2.14
C ALA A 66 -4.74 -9.24 -2.20
N THR A 67 -3.71 -9.84 -2.77
CA THR A 67 -3.55 -11.29 -2.86
C THR A 67 -2.14 -11.73 -2.46
N ARG A 68 -2.02 -13.00 -2.05
CA ARG A 68 -0.72 -13.67 -1.94
C ARG A 68 -0.44 -14.43 -3.23
N GLU A 69 0.74 -14.23 -3.77
CA GLU A 69 1.22 -15.02 -4.90
C GLU A 69 2.47 -15.81 -4.51
N PRO A 70 2.66 -17.04 -5.03
CA PRO A 70 3.93 -17.74 -4.86
C PRO A 70 5.08 -16.86 -5.36
N HIS A 71 6.20 -16.84 -4.65
CA HIS A 71 7.39 -16.15 -5.13
C HIS A 71 7.77 -16.71 -6.53
N GLN A 72 7.62 -15.89 -7.54
CA GLN A 72 8.38 -16.10 -8.76
C GLN A 72 9.84 -15.83 -8.39
N LYS A 73 10.76 -16.78 -8.70
CA LYS A 73 12.19 -16.61 -8.43
C LYS A 73 12.67 -15.31 -9.08
N VAL A 74 12.73 -14.25 -8.28
CA VAL A 74 13.48 -13.05 -8.58
C VAL A 74 14.80 -13.22 -7.87
N ASP A 75 15.93 -13.05 -8.58
CA ASP A 75 17.26 -13.18 -8.02
C ASP A 75 17.42 -12.21 -6.83
N GLY A 76 17.43 -12.77 -5.63
CA GLY A 76 17.56 -12.05 -4.37
C GLY A 76 17.12 -12.91 -3.19
N PRO A 77 17.57 -12.61 -1.95
CA PRO A 77 17.14 -13.34 -0.77
C PRO A 77 15.64 -13.08 -0.54
N ALA A 78 14.79 -14.04 -0.86
CA ALA A 78 13.39 -14.03 -0.51
C ALA A 78 13.27 -14.18 1.02
N THR A 79 12.82 -13.15 1.71
CA THR A 79 12.58 -13.16 3.16
C THR A 79 11.21 -13.77 3.52
N SER A 80 10.34 -13.97 2.53
CA SER A 80 8.99 -14.52 2.70
C SER A 80 8.71 -15.65 1.71
N ALA A 81 7.82 -16.58 2.10
CA ALA A 81 7.39 -17.70 1.25
C ALA A 81 6.44 -17.25 0.11
N TYR A 82 5.97 -16.02 0.11
CA TYR A 82 5.05 -15.47 -0.88
C TYR A 82 5.32 -13.98 -1.14
N ALA A 83 4.91 -13.48 -2.30
CA ALA A 83 4.83 -12.07 -2.61
C ALA A 83 3.42 -11.54 -2.31
N LEU A 84 3.32 -10.29 -1.85
CA LEU A 84 2.06 -9.58 -1.77
C LEU A 84 1.81 -8.91 -3.12
N LYS A 85 0.67 -9.20 -3.74
CA LYS A 85 0.22 -8.52 -4.95
C LYS A 85 -0.96 -7.64 -4.64
N LEU A 86 -0.85 -6.38 -5.00
CA LEU A 86 -1.93 -5.40 -4.97
C LEU A 86 -2.39 -5.17 -6.41
N THR A 87 -3.70 -5.22 -6.64
CA THR A 87 -4.30 -4.93 -7.94
C THR A 87 -5.31 -3.80 -7.78
N GLY A 88 -5.19 -2.76 -8.58
CA GLY A 88 -6.19 -1.73 -8.76
C GLY A 88 -6.74 -1.81 -10.18
N ASP A 89 -8.05 -1.94 -10.32
CA ASP A 89 -8.77 -1.98 -11.58
C ASP A 89 -9.80 -0.87 -11.57
N ILE A 90 -9.68 0.08 -12.52
CA ILE A 90 -10.49 1.28 -12.57
C ILE A 90 -11.07 1.39 -13.97
N SER A 91 -12.39 1.48 -14.07
CA SER A 91 -13.05 1.57 -15.36
C SER A 91 -14.14 2.63 -15.38
N SER A 92 -14.36 3.22 -16.54
CA SER A 92 -15.47 4.15 -16.75
C SER A 92 -16.80 3.44 -16.69
N ARG A 93 -17.82 4.09 -16.11
CA ARG A 93 -19.13 3.50 -15.85
C ARG A 93 -20.28 4.27 -16.48
N GLY A 94 -21.29 3.51 -16.91
CA GLY A 94 -22.68 3.95 -17.04
C GLY A 94 -22.96 4.97 -18.14
N PHE A 95 -23.91 5.84 -17.83
CA PHE A 95 -24.44 6.85 -18.72
C PHE A 95 -23.39 7.86 -19.18
N PHE A 96 -22.46 8.24 -18.27
CA PHE A 96 -21.41 9.23 -18.55
C PHE A 96 -20.48 8.74 -19.68
N SER A 97 -20.06 7.49 -19.63
CA SER A 97 -19.23 6.88 -20.67
C SER A 97 -19.93 6.89 -22.04
N ARG A 98 -21.24 6.61 -22.07
CA ARG A 98 -22.03 6.64 -23.31
C ARG A 98 -22.29 8.05 -23.83
N LEU A 99 -22.62 9.00 -22.91
CA LEU A 99 -22.95 10.37 -23.28
C LEU A 99 -21.76 11.13 -23.87
N PHE A 100 -20.58 10.94 -23.29
CA PHE A 100 -19.36 11.64 -23.70
C PHE A 100 -18.47 10.80 -24.61
N ASN A 101 -18.90 9.58 -24.97
CA ASN A 101 -18.11 8.62 -25.76
C ASN A 101 -16.69 8.46 -25.23
N PHE A 102 -16.54 8.51 -23.92
CA PHE A 102 -15.27 8.46 -23.22
C PHE A 102 -15.18 7.18 -22.40
N HIS A 103 -14.42 6.22 -22.90
CA HIS A 103 -14.12 4.96 -22.23
C HIS A 103 -12.70 5.01 -21.74
N PHE A 104 -12.51 4.71 -20.46
CA PHE A 104 -11.19 4.45 -19.91
C PHE A 104 -11.19 3.18 -19.07
N HIS A 105 -10.07 2.50 -19.08
CA HIS A 105 -9.77 1.40 -18.19
C HIS A 105 -8.31 1.51 -17.79
N GLU A 106 -8.07 1.45 -16.50
CA GLU A 106 -6.73 1.47 -15.93
C GLU A 106 -6.57 0.29 -14.98
N ARG A 107 -5.53 -0.49 -15.20
CA ARG A 107 -5.16 -1.61 -14.32
C ARG A 107 -3.73 -1.43 -13.84
N ILE A 108 -3.56 -1.42 -12.51
CA ILE A 108 -2.27 -1.34 -11.83
C ILE A 108 -2.08 -2.63 -11.05
N GLU A 109 -0.92 -3.27 -11.20
CA GLU A 109 -0.52 -4.44 -10.42
C GLU A 109 0.83 -4.18 -9.79
N SER A 110 0.87 -4.17 -8.45
CA SER A 110 2.09 -3.94 -7.67
C SER A 110 2.46 -5.21 -6.93
N THR A 111 3.69 -5.68 -7.13
CA THR A 111 4.27 -6.84 -6.42
C THR A 111 5.21 -6.33 -5.33
N LEU A 112 4.97 -6.75 -4.09
CA LEU A 112 5.71 -6.29 -2.93
C LEU A 112 6.29 -7.47 -2.14
N GLU A 113 7.43 -7.21 -1.50
CA GLU A 113 7.90 -8.05 -0.41
C GLU A 113 7.04 -7.80 0.83
N PRO A 114 6.34 -8.80 1.38
CA PRO A 114 5.33 -8.56 2.41
C PRO A 114 5.91 -8.19 3.77
N VAL A 115 7.15 -8.57 4.09
CA VAL A 115 7.75 -8.29 5.39
C VAL A 115 8.19 -6.84 5.49
N SER A 116 8.94 -6.35 4.53
CA SER A 116 9.44 -4.96 4.49
C SER A 116 8.44 -3.99 3.85
N PHE A 117 7.40 -4.51 3.23
CA PHE A 117 6.43 -3.75 2.41
C PHE A 117 7.11 -2.95 1.28
N THR A 118 8.18 -3.49 0.70
CA THR A 118 8.91 -2.85 -0.39
C THR A 118 8.36 -3.28 -1.75
N VAL A 119 8.10 -2.31 -2.62
CA VAL A 119 7.68 -2.58 -4.00
C VAL A 119 8.87 -3.11 -4.78
N GLN A 120 8.67 -4.22 -5.48
CA GLN A 120 9.65 -4.83 -6.37
C GLN A 120 9.35 -4.49 -7.83
N LYS A 121 8.06 -4.46 -8.16
CA LYS A 121 7.60 -4.30 -9.53
C LYS A 121 6.20 -3.71 -9.56
N THR A 122 5.96 -2.82 -10.53
CA THR A 122 4.61 -2.33 -10.87
C THR A 122 4.38 -2.49 -12.35
N LYS A 123 3.23 -3.03 -12.74
CA LYS A 123 2.72 -3.06 -14.12
C LYS A 123 1.49 -2.18 -14.19
N ARG A 124 1.33 -1.45 -15.29
CA ARG A 124 0.16 -0.62 -15.54
C ARG A 124 -0.28 -0.77 -17.00
N ILE A 125 -1.58 -0.92 -17.17
CA ILE A 125 -2.27 -0.83 -18.45
C ILE A 125 -3.19 0.40 -18.37
N ASP A 126 -3.10 1.30 -19.33
CA ASP A 126 -3.88 2.54 -19.41
C ASP A 126 -4.53 2.62 -20.79
N GLU A 127 -5.85 2.44 -20.80
CA GLU A 127 -6.69 2.50 -21.99
C GLU A 127 -7.58 3.75 -21.92
N GLN A 128 -7.47 4.63 -22.91
CA GLN A 128 -8.29 5.83 -23.01
C GLN A 128 -8.80 5.97 -24.46
N GLY A 129 -10.01 5.52 -24.70
CA GLY A 129 -10.57 5.42 -26.04
C GLY A 129 -9.73 4.50 -26.93
N LYS A 130 -9.05 5.08 -27.94
CA LYS A 130 -8.14 4.32 -28.83
C LYS A 130 -6.69 4.28 -28.34
N ARG A 131 -6.36 5.07 -27.34
CA ARG A 131 -5.02 5.12 -26.78
C ARG A 131 -4.84 3.94 -25.82
N LEU A 132 -3.80 3.13 -26.05
CA LEU A 132 -3.36 2.07 -25.15
C LEU A 132 -1.90 2.34 -24.76
N ARG A 133 -1.59 2.25 -23.48
CA ARG A 133 -0.23 2.30 -22.95
C ARG A 133 -0.03 1.18 -21.96
N GLU A 134 1.07 0.48 -22.11
CA GLU A 134 1.54 -0.46 -21.12
C GLU A 134 2.85 0.05 -20.53
N SER A 135 2.92 0.10 -19.22
CA SER A 135 4.16 0.47 -18.54
C SER A 135 4.52 -0.51 -17.44
N GLU A 136 5.82 -0.58 -17.16
CA GLU A 136 6.39 -1.40 -16.10
C GLU A 136 7.45 -0.59 -15.37
N ILE A 137 7.47 -0.71 -14.03
CA ILE A 137 8.52 -0.17 -13.18
C ILE A 137 9.17 -1.33 -12.45
N LEU A 138 10.49 -1.44 -12.54
CA LEU A 138 11.30 -2.32 -11.73
C LEU A 138 12.01 -1.48 -10.67
N PHE A 139 11.87 -1.89 -9.40
CA PHE A 139 12.46 -1.19 -8.25
C PHE A 139 13.63 -1.99 -7.68
N ASP A 140 14.81 -1.47 -7.81
CA ASP A 140 16.00 -1.96 -7.11
C ASP A 140 16.17 -1.14 -5.82
N GLN A 141 15.46 -1.57 -4.78
CA GLN A 141 15.46 -0.88 -3.49
C GLN A 141 16.84 -0.90 -2.81
N ALA A 142 17.64 -1.93 -3.05
CA ALA A 142 18.98 -2.06 -2.45
C ALA A 142 19.95 -1.02 -3.01
N ASN A 143 19.87 -0.76 -4.32
CA ASN A 143 20.73 0.22 -5.00
C ASN A 143 20.08 1.59 -5.17
N GLY A 144 18.85 1.80 -4.65
CA GLY A 144 18.13 3.07 -4.75
C GLY A 144 17.88 3.49 -6.19
N LYS A 145 17.48 2.54 -7.05
CA LYS A 145 17.30 2.74 -8.48
C LYS A 145 15.98 2.17 -8.95
N LEU A 146 15.30 2.88 -9.83
CA LEU A 146 14.15 2.34 -10.56
C LEU A 146 14.34 2.50 -12.06
N VAL A 147 13.74 1.58 -12.81
CA VAL A 147 13.66 1.64 -14.26
C VAL A 147 12.19 1.57 -14.65
N TRP A 148 11.71 2.65 -15.25
CA TRP A 148 10.37 2.72 -15.84
C TRP A 148 10.47 2.51 -17.34
N MET A 149 9.59 1.69 -17.87
CA MET A 149 9.45 1.41 -19.30
C MET A 149 7.99 1.58 -19.71
N GLU A 150 7.77 2.18 -20.88
CA GLU A 150 6.41 2.34 -21.47
C GLU A 150 6.45 1.98 -22.95
N ARG A 151 5.42 1.28 -23.42
CA ARG A 151 5.21 0.98 -24.83
C ARG A 151 3.78 1.29 -25.26
N ASP A 152 3.62 1.49 -26.55
CA ASP A 152 2.33 1.56 -27.22
C ASP A 152 2.09 0.25 -27.98
N PRO A 153 1.23 -0.67 -27.47
CA PRO A 153 0.94 -1.93 -28.18
C PRO A 153 0.29 -1.72 -29.55
N ASN A 154 -0.41 -0.59 -29.75
CA ASN A 154 -1.04 -0.24 -31.02
C ASN A 154 -0.03 0.30 -32.05
N ASN A 155 1.19 0.65 -31.62
CA ASN A 155 2.25 1.14 -32.49
C ASN A 155 3.62 0.56 -32.10
N PRO A 156 3.83 -0.74 -32.26
CA PRO A 156 5.04 -1.43 -31.84
C PRO A 156 6.32 -0.96 -32.55
N ALA A 157 6.18 -0.31 -33.72
CA ALA A 157 7.31 0.22 -34.47
C ALA A 157 8.03 1.39 -33.77
N VAL A 158 7.36 2.10 -32.85
CA VAL A 158 7.96 3.23 -32.11
C VAL A 158 8.96 2.78 -31.05
N GLY A 159 8.90 1.51 -30.64
CA GLY A 159 9.72 0.97 -29.57
C GLY A 159 9.29 1.45 -28.19
N ALA A 160 9.91 0.88 -27.15
CA ALA A 160 9.63 1.25 -25.77
C ALA A 160 10.44 2.49 -25.34
N ARG A 161 9.82 3.37 -24.58
CA ARG A 161 10.52 4.45 -23.86
C ARG A 161 11.01 3.91 -22.53
N SER A 162 12.20 4.36 -22.08
CA SER A 162 12.72 3.96 -20.77
C SER A 162 13.31 5.19 -20.06
N ILE A 163 13.07 5.24 -18.73
CA ILE A 163 13.63 6.24 -17.82
C ILE A 163 14.21 5.51 -16.63
N THR A 164 15.47 5.82 -16.32
CA THR A 164 16.11 5.35 -15.09
C THR A 164 16.23 6.50 -14.13
N THR A 165 15.80 6.29 -12.87
CA THR A 165 15.82 7.31 -11.82
C THR A 165 16.43 6.73 -10.55
N THR A 166 17.23 7.52 -9.84
CA THR A 166 17.74 7.17 -8.52
C THR A 166 16.84 7.74 -7.43
N PHE A 167 16.80 7.06 -6.28
CA PHE A 167 16.03 7.50 -5.12
C PHE A 167 16.71 7.09 -3.82
N THR A 168 16.23 7.63 -2.70
CA THR A 168 16.67 7.26 -1.35
C THR A 168 15.47 6.83 -0.51
N GLY A 169 15.67 5.82 0.34
CA GLY A 169 14.61 5.25 1.17
C GLY A 169 13.63 4.38 0.37
N GLN A 170 12.43 4.18 0.90
CA GLN A 170 11.40 3.37 0.23
C GLN A 170 10.59 4.21 -0.75
N VAL A 171 10.34 3.66 -1.92
CA VAL A 171 9.50 4.27 -2.97
C VAL A 171 8.34 3.34 -3.30
N TYR A 172 7.18 3.93 -3.48
CA TYR A 172 5.92 3.26 -3.77
C TYR A 172 5.39 3.71 -5.13
N ASP A 173 4.56 2.91 -5.76
CA ASP A 173 3.60 3.40 -6.76
C ASP A 173 2.34 3.96 -6.05
N ILE A 174 1.41 4.55 -6.82
CA ILE A 174 0.21 5.18 -6.26
C ILE A 174 -0.64 4.18 -5.47
N LEU A 175 -0.82 2.96 -5.98
CA LEU A 175 -1.65 1.94 -5.32
C LEU A 175 -0.99 1.45 -4.02
N SER A 176 0.28 1.08 -4.06
CA SER A 176 1.01 0.63 -2.88
C SER A 176 1.18 1.74 -1.84
N ALA A 177 1.23 3.02 -2.24
CA ALA A 177 1.23 4.15 -1.32
C ALA A 177 -0.05 4.24 -0.50
N ILE A 178 -1.23 3.96 -1.09
CA ILE A 178 -2.51 3.91 -0.36
C ILE A 178 -2.48 2.80 0.70
N TYR A 179 -1.99 1.62 0.34
CA TYR A 179 -1.86 0.50 1.27
C TYR A 179 -0.78 0.75 2.34
N PHE A 180 0.33 1.42 1.98
CA PHE A 180 1.34 1.85 2.95
C PHE A 180 0.76 2.80 4.00
N LEU A 181 -0.06 3.76 3.62
CA LEU A 181 -0.71 4.67 4.57
C LEU A 181 -1.57 3.93 5.60
N ARG A 182 -2.15 2.79 5.26
CA ARG A 182 -2.90 1.93 6.18
C ARG A 182 -2.01 1.31 7.26
N THR A 183 -0.71 1.18 7.02
CA THR A 183 0.25 0.62 8.00
C THR A 183 0.77 1.67 8.99
N GLN A 184 0.58 2.98 8.70
CA GLN A 184 1.19 4.07 9.44
C GLN A 184 0.35 4.48 10.67
N PRO A 185 0.98 5.01 11.74
CA PRO A 185 0.25 5.65 12.82
C PRO A 185 -0.37 6.96 12.29
N LEU A 186 -1.72 7.06 12.36
CA LEU A 186 -2.48 8.20 11.85
C LEU A 186 -2.84 9.15 13.00
N GLU A 187 -1.88 9.93 13.47
CA GLU A 187 -2.06 10.92 14.53
C GLU A 187 -2.40 12.28 13.94
N VAL A 188 -3.52 12.86 14.39
CA VAL A 188 -3.97 14.19 13.95
C VAL A 188 -2.89 15.26 14.19
N GLY A 189 -2.68 16.11 13.21
CA GLY A 189 -1.63 17.14 13.20
C GLY A 189 -0.26 16.67 12.72
N LYS A 190 -0.04 15.38 12.53
CA LYS A 190 1.21 14.85 11.98
C LYS A 190 1.20 14.83 10.45
N THR A 191 2.39 14.82 9.88
CA THR A 191 2.62 14.67 8.45
C THR A 191 3.47 13.43 8.19
N ILE A 192 2.99 12.58 7.30
CA ILE A 192 3.68 11.37 6.84
C ILE A 192 4.28 11.68 5.47
N ALA A 193 5.59 11.55 5.31
CA ALA A 193 6.22 11.70 4.01
C ALA A 193 6.18 10.36 3.27
N VAL A 194 5.56 10.35 2.09
CA VAL A 194 5.49 9.19 1.22
C VAL A 194 6.22 9.51 -0.08
N THR A 195 7.19 8.66 -0.44
CA THR A 195 7.87 8.83 -1.73
C THR A 195 7.17 7.98 -2.78
N ILE A 196 6.70 8.62 -3.84
CA ILE A 196 5.89 7.98 -4.90
C ILE A 196 6.63 8.07 -6.23
N SER A 197 6.66 6.96 -6.97
CA SER A 197 7.10 6.95 -8.37
C SER A 197 5.88 7.01 -9.29
N GLU A 198 5.92 7.96 -10.24
CA GLU A 198 4.93 8.08 -11.31
C GLU A 198 5.64 8.41 -12.62
N SER A 199 5.38 7.60 -13.67
CA SER A 199 5.94 7.78 -15.03
C SER A 199 7.47 7.96 -15.04
N GLY A 200 8.18 7.17 -14.23
CA GLY A 200 9.64 7.21 -14.12
C GLY A 200 10.21 8.38 -13.32
N ARG A 201 9.40 9.20 -12.70
CA ARG A 201 9.80 10.29 -11.80
C ARG A 201 9.50 9.91 -10.36
N VAL A 202 10.23 10.51 -9.42
CA VAL A 202 10.06 10.27 -7.99
C VAL A 202 9.65 11.57 -7.31
N TYR A 203 8.59 11.52 -6.51
CA TYR A 203 7.99 12.65 -5.82
C TYR A 203 7.92 12.36 -4.31
N ARG A 204 8.30 13.32 -3.49
CA ARG A 204 8.10 13.26 -2.05
C ARG A 204 6.80 13.95 -1.68
N VAL A 205 5.79 13.17 -1.37
CA VAL A 205 4.43 13.65 -1.10
C VAL A 205 4.21 13.75 0.42
N PRO A 206 4.01 14.96 0.97
CA PRO A 206 3.58 15.12 2.36
C PRO A 206 2.10 14.76 2.48
N VAL A 207 1.78 13.80 3.34
CA VAL A 207 0.40 13.41 3.66
C VAL A 207 0.07 13.93 5.05
N LYS A 208 -0.78 14.95 5.14
CA LYS A 208 -1.20 15.55 6.39
C LYS A 208 -2.37 14.76 7.01
N VAL A 209 -2.27 14.44 8.29
CA VAL A 209 -3.36 13.86 9.07
C VAL A 209 -4.16 15.00 9.68
N ILE A 210 -5.37 15.26 9.16
CA ILE A 210 -6.10 16.50 9.40
C ILE A 210 -7.02 16.44 10.62
N GLU A 211 -7.90 15.42 10.64
CA GLU A 211 -8.96 15.32 11.64
C GLU A 211 -9.43 13.89 11.84
N LYS A 212 -10.09 13.64 12.98
CA LYS A 212 -10.95 12.48 13.18
C LYS A 212 -12.39 12.93 13.26
N LYS A 213 -13.30 12.16 12.65
CA LYS A 213 -14.74 12.44 12.74
C LYS A 213 -15.56 11.17 12.54
N ARG A 214 -16.83 11.21 12.97
CA ARG A 214 -17.79 10.15 12.62
C ARG A 214 -18.34 10.37 11.22
N MET A 215 -18.42 9.29 10.44
CA MET A 215 -18.90 9.31 9.06
C MET A 215 -19.83 8.12 8.83
N LYS A 216 -20.96 8.36 8.15
CA LYS A 216 -21.85 7.29 7.69
C LYS A 216 -21.24 6.67 6.43
N THR A 217 -21.01 5.37 6.47
CA THR A 217 -20.40 4.58 5.37
C THR A 217 -21.18 3.30 5.15
N VAL A 218 -20.75 2.46 4.21
CA VAL A 218 -21.28 1.10 4.04
C VAL A 218 -21.01 0.22 5.28
N LEU A 219 -20.04 0.59 6.12
CA LEU A 219 -19.71 -0.09 7.38
C LEU A 219 -20.56 0.43 8.57
N GLY A 220 -21.57 1.27 8.32
CA GLY A 220 -22.33 1.96 9.34
C GLY A 220 -21.73 3.32 9.71
N HIS A 221 -21.97 3.77 10.95
CA HIS A 221 -21.38 4.99 11.49
C HIS A 221 -20.04 4.68 12.14
N VAL A 222 -18.95 4.94 11.43
CA VAL A 222 -17.58 4.65 11.88
C VAL A 222 -16.80 5.94 12.13
N GLU A 223 -15.84 5.89 13.02
CA GLU A 223 -14.84 6.96 13.15
C GLU A 223 -13.83 6.84 12.02
N VAL A 224 -13.51 7.95 11.37
CA VAL A 224 -12.56 8.02 10.28
C VAL A 224 -11.50 9.07 10.54
N VAL A 225 -10.32 8.86 9.97
CA VAL A 225 -9.21 9.81 9.92
C VAL A 225 -9.12 10.38 8.52
N ARG A 226 -9.09 11.70 8.38
CA ARG A 226 -8.89 12.38 7.10
C ARG A 226 -7.42 12.61 6.85
N LEU A 227 -6.97 12.20 5.69
CA LEU A 227 -5.64 12.44 5.13
C LEU A 227 -5.74 13.37 3.93
N ASP A 228 -4.88 14.38 3.87
CA ASP A 228 -4.76 15.29 2.74
C ASP A 228 -3.35 15.14 2.12
N PRO A 229 -3.19 14.33 1.07
CA PRO A 229 -1.93 14.24 0.33
C PRO A 229 -1.64 15.52 -0.46
N GLY A 230 -0.43 16.04 -0.32
CA GLY A 230 0.04 17.22 -1.08
C GLY A 230 0.49 16.85 -2.49
N LEU A 231 -0.45 16.37 -3.32
CA LEU A 231 -0.17 15.95 -4.70
C LEU A 231 -0.19 17.10 -5.69
N TYR A 232 -0.94 18.16 -5.39
CA TYR A 232 -1.27 19.26 -6.29
C TYR A 232 -0.43 20.49 -6.02
N GLY A 233 -0.11 21.23 -7.08
CA GLY A 233 0.60 22.49 -7.02
C GLY A 233 1.84 22.54 -7.92
N PRO A 234 2.54 23.70 -8.00
CA PRO A 234 3.64 23.90 -8.95
C PRO A 234 4.78 22.90 -8.80
N ASP A 235 5.06 22.47 -7.56
CA ASP A 235 6.09 21.48 -7.24
C ASP A 235 5.52 20.08 -6.97
N GLY A 236 4.20 19.90 -7.17
CA GLY A 236 3.49 18.66 -6.94
C GLY A 236 3.64 17.66 -8.09
N MET A 237 3.14 16.45 -7.85
CA MET A 237 3.02 15.42 -8.86
C MET A 237 2.01 15.84 -9.96
N VAL A 238 0.98 16.59 -9.57
CA VAL A 238 -0.04 17.20 -10.44
C VAL A 238 0.10 18.71 -10.36
N ARG A 239 0.43 19.37 -11.47
CA ARG A 239 0.71 20.82 -11.50
C ARG A 239 -0.54 21.68 -11.46
N GLU A 240 -1.67 21.13 -11.91
CA GLU A 240 -2.97 21.81 -11.90
C GLU A 240 -3.45 22.03 -10.46
N PRO A 241 -4.24 23.09 -10.21
CA PRO A 241 -4.86 23.31 -8.92
C PRO A 241 -5.83 22.17 -8.56
N GLY A 242 -5.72 21.68 -7.34
CA GLY A 242 -6.60 20.62 -6.85
C GLY A 242 -6.36 20.29 -5.38
N GLN A 243 -7.25 19.50 -4.83
CA GLN A 243 -7.14 18.97 -3.48
C GLN A 243 -7.69 17.54 -3.43
N LEU A 244 -6.87 16.61 -2.97
CA LEU A 244 -7.30 15.25 -2.64
C LEU A 244 -7.44 15.13 -1.13
N SER A 245 -8.56 14.55 -0.68
CA SER A 245 -8.78 14.13 0.70
C SER A 245 -9.16 12.65 0.70
N ILE A 246 -8.60 11.86 1.62
CA ILE A 246 -8.87 10.43 1.77
C ILE A 246 -9.32 10.18 3.20
N TRP A 247 -10.36 9.39 3.40
CA TRP A 247 -10.84 8.99 4.73
C TRP A 247 -10.61 7.51 4.95
N LEU A 248 -9.83 7.18 5.98
CA LEU A 248 -9.61 5.81 6.44
C LEU A 248 -10.34 5.58 7.74
N THR A 249 -10.84 4.36 8.01
CA THR A 249 -11.35 4.02 9.35
C THR A 249 -10.25 4.20 10.39
N SER A 250 -10.62 4.63 11.61
CA SER A 250 -9.64 4.85 12.69
C SER A 250 -9.27 3.58 13.45
N ASP A 251 -9.92 2.47 13.13
CA ASP A 251 -9.61 1.14 13.68
C ASP A 251 -8.29 0.57 13.14
N SER A 252 -7.93 -0.63 13.60
CA SER A 252 -6.70 -1.30 13.18
C SER A 252 -6.66 -1.67 11.69
N LYS A 253 -7.81 -1.79 11.02
CA LYS A 253 -7.89 -2.15 9.60
C LYS A 253 -7.62 -0.98 8.67
N ARG A 254 -7.87 0.27 9.12
CA ARG A 254 -7.65 1.51 8.36
C ARG A 254 -8.15 1.41 6.91
N ILE A 255 -9.40 0.97 6.77
CA ILE A 255 -10.03 0.77 5.46
C ILE A 255 -10.29 2.14 4.82
N PRO A 256 -9.83 2.41 3.59
CA PRO A 256 -10.20 3.60 2.85
C PRO A 256 -11.71 3.56 2.54
N VAL A 257 -12.51 4.39 3.18
CA VAL A 257 -13.98 4.39 3.00
C VAL A 257 -14.46 5.43 2.01
N ALA A 258 -13.67 6.47 1.80
CA ALA A 258 -13.97 7.51 0.82
C ALA A 258 -12.70 8.25 0.39
N ALA A 259 -12.75 8.83 -0.82
CA ALA A 259 -11.83 9.87 -1.26
C ALA A 259 -12.60 10.96 -1.98
N ARG A 260 -12.11 12.21 -1.92
CA ARG A 260 -12.66 13.36 -2.63
C ARG A 260 -11.56 14.13 -3.32
N LEU A 261 -11.70 14.27 -4.62
CA LEU A 261 -10.86 15.11 -5.44
C LEU A 261 -11.65 16.35 -5.84
N LYS A 262 -11.14 17.53 -5.46
CA LYS A 262 -11.66 18.82 -5.92
C LYS A 262 -10.70 19.40 -6.95
N THR A 263 -11.21 19.83 -8.08
CA THR A 263 -10.48 20.53 -9.15
C THR A 263 -11.31 21.70 -9.64
N GLU A 264 -10.77 22.50 -10.53
CA GLU A 264 -11.52 23.56 -11.23
C GLU A 264 -12.64 23.01 -12.12
N TYR A 265 -12.51 21.75 -12.55
CA TYR A 265 -13.51 21.08 -13.40
C TYR A 265 -14.69 20.52 -12.61
N GLY A 266 -14.59 20.38 -11.30
CA GLY A 266 -15.64 19.86 -10.42
C GLY A 266 -15.10 19.03 -9.26
N THR A 267 -16.02 18.30 -8.63
CA THR A 267 -15.72 17.42 -7.50
C THR A 267 -15.95 15.97 -7.93
N PHE A 268 -14.96 15.14 -7.60
CA PHE A 268 -14.99 13.70 -7.82
C PHE A 268 -14.99 13.00 -6.45
N ASP A 269 -16.06 12.30 -6.15
CA ASP A 269 -16.23 11.55 -4.89
C ASP A 269 -16.11 10.06 -5.16
N ILE A 270 -15.18 9.39 -4.48
CA ILE A 270 -15.01 7.93 -4.52
C ILE A 270 -15.51 7.39 -3.19
N THR A 271 -16.44 6.46 -3.22
CA THR A 271 -17.08 5.91 -2.01
C THR A 271 -17.06 4.40 -2.01
N LEU A 272 -16.59 3.81 -0.90
CA LEU A 272 -16.64 2.36 -0.68
C LEU A 272 -18.07 1.86 -0.71
N ARG A 273 -18.35 0.85 -1.53
CA ARG A 273 -19.66 0.20 -1.67
C ARG A 273 -19.70 -1.18 -1.05
N LYS A 274 -18.59 -1.92 -1.15
CA LYS A 274 -18.56 -3.32 -0.69
C LYS A 274 -17.14 -3.72 -0.30
N ILE A 275 -17.04 -4.58 0.71
CA ILE A 275 -15.86 -5.35 1.05
C ILE A 275 -16.18 -6.80 0.79
N VAL A 276 -15.34 -7.48 0.02
CA VAL A 276 -15.45 -8.92 -0.24
C VAL A 276 -14.23 -9.58 0.39
N ALA A 277 -14.47 -10.48 1.35
CA ALA A 277 -13.44 -11.39 1.83
C ALA A 277 -13.44 -12.61 0.91
N ARG A 278 -12.38 -12.81 0.13
CA ARG A 278 -12.24 -14.04 -0.66
C ARG A 278 -11.64 -15.11 0.25
N SER A 279 -12.30 -16.28 0.32
CA SER A 279 -11.65 -17.46 0.90
C SER A 279 -10.41 -17.80 0.08
N GLN A 280 -9.24 -17.88 0.72
CA GLN A 280 -8.03 -18.34 0.02
C GLN A 280 -8.25 -19.78 -0.48
N PRO A 281 -7.81 -20.12 -1.68
CA PRO A 281 -7.71 -21.53 -2.07
C PRO A 281 -6.79 -22.21 -1.05
N LYS A 282 -7.27 -23.33 -0.51
CA LYS A 282 -6.52 -24.17 0.41
C LYS A 282 -5.22 -24.56 -0.31
N PRO A 283 -4.05 -24.42 0.31
CA PRO A 283 -2.82 -24.91 -0.32
C PRO A 283 -2.97 -26.40 -0.59
N ALA A 284 -2.64 -26.81 -1.82
CA ALA A 284 -2.67 -28.20 -2.25
C ALA A 284 -1.59 -29.01 -1.54
#